data_63a8c6b4232addf5e8068caf647ef720
#
_entry.id   63a8c6b4232addf5e8068caf647ef720
#
_cell.length_a   1.000
_cell.length_b   1.000
_cell.length_c   1.000
_cell.angle_alpha   90.00
_cell.angle_beta   90.00
_cell.angle_gamma   90.00
#
_symmetry.space_group_name_H-M   'P 1'
#
loop_
_entity.id
_entity.type
_entity.pdbx_description
1 polymer ?
#
loop_
_entity_poly.entity_id
_entity_poly.type
_entity_poly.pdbx_seq_one_letter_code
_entity_poly.pdbx_strand_id
1 'polypeptide(L)'
;MTNAGVGQMEAGRDLPGAAPEDAGARRRWFTAAILLVVVFVVDEASPLGMTADSMRAVAVAVAIVHFHTIGLDHFRLLFPKTHFYGLSTVGHHVYPLFPWGDSLFAVPWVVAYDVAHKLGVGEGSVAMVNSTHDWPLQVVSMSAVVAVTTVVVYFIALRALTIRPAARRSRWAAGVALAFAFATPAWSTASRSLWQHGPSILCLSIALLCALRARDGLRGWTGMGLALGFAYMMRPTDALVVAILGLWVLLAHPRQALRVIAGGAVPAAILVGVDLVAYHQVLTPYFTEGQGFAVSGTMATALAGNLISPARGLLLFCPLVLLSAAGVVLRRRGGGLDGFWVALTAIPVAHWVVISAFKHWWAGDTYGPRLFTDMLPLLVVLALPAVDWLAGVRRARRLGAHGAARSRLGGEGHRPGTRPVLIGLCGLALVWSLFVEVQGATLRSAWCWNNEPTDVDAHPSKLWAWSDPQFLRGVRQVVSGPRYHELTRDSVDLYGCPTEPLG
;
A
#
# COMPACT_ATOMS: atom_id res chain seq x y z
N MET A 1 -20.81 27.71 80.22
CA MET A 1 -20.65 26.28 80.56
C MET A 1 -21.06 25.50 79.33
N THR A 2 -20.22 24.98 78.67
CA THR A 2 -19.63 23.70 78.49
C THR A 2 -18.90 23.66 77.09
N ASN A 3 -17.65 23.24 77.12
CA ASN A 3 -16.80 23.00 76.04
C ASN A 3 -17.32 21.94 75.05
N ALA A 4 -17.09 22.16 73.76
CA ALA A 4 -17.14 21.09 72.77
C ALA A 4 -15.79 21.11 71.95
N GLY A 5 -15.14 19.97 71.96
CA GLY A 5 -13.81 19.79 71.43
C GLY A 5 -13.71 19.83 69.89
N VAL A 6 -12.56 20.31 69.46
CA VAL A 6 -12.10 20.37 68.08
C VAL A 6 -11.51 19.00 67.72
N GLY A 7 -12.17 18.27 66.85
CA GLY A 7 -11.63 17.10 66.16
C GLY A 7 -11.05 17.51 64.79
N GLN A 8 -9.74 17.53 64.66
CA GLN A 8 -9.04 17.63 63.38
C GLN A 8 -9.23 16.34 62.61
N MET A 9 -9.94 16.38 61.49
CA MET A 9 -9.87 15.36 60.45
C MET A 9 -8.88 15.82 59.37
N GLU A 10 -7.68 15.26 59.39
CA GLU A 10 -6.79 15.28 58.23
C GLU A 10 -7.44 14.50 57.08
N ALA A 11 -7.98 15.22 56.10
CA ALA A 11 -8.37 14.65 54.84
C ALA A 11 -7.12 14.43 53.98
N GLY A 12 -6.58 13.21 53.97
CA GLY A 12 -5.66 12.76 52.98
C GLY A 12 -6.28 12.94 51.59
N ARG A 13 -5.79 13.91 50.82
CA ARG A 13 -6.10 14.04 49.39
C ARG A 13 -5.33 12.93 48.65
N ASP A 14 -6.00 11.81 48.48
CA ASP A 14 -5.62 10.87 47.43
C ASP A 14 -5.75 11.61 46.10
N LEU A 15 -4.60 11.93 45.48
CA LEU A 15 -4.54 12.37 44.09
C LEU A 15 -5.17 11.25 43.26
N PRO A 16 -6.14 11.50 42.38
CA PRO A 16 -6.71 10.47 41.56
C PRO A 16 -5.60 9.90 40.66
N GLY A 17 -5.23 8.64 40.91
CA GLY A 17 -4.33 7.89 40.05
C GLY A 17 -4.85 7.98 38.61
N ALA A 18 -3.93 8.21 37.67
CA ALA A 18 -4.26 8.32 36.25
C ALA A 18 -5.20 7.19 35.85
N ALA A 19 -6.37 7.55 35.29
CA ALA A 19 -7.43 6.63 35.00
C ALA A 19 -6.96 5.48 34.10
N PRO A 20 -7.46 4.25 34.26
CA PRO A 20 -7.02 3.07 33.46
C PRO A 20 -7.16 3.23 31.94
N GLU A 21 -7.94 4.20 31.46
CA GLU A 21 -8.04 4.56 30.04
C GLU A 21 -6.76 5.17 29.48
N ASP A 22 -6.02 5.98 30.26
CA ASP A 22 -4.77 6.61 29.83
C ASP A 22 -3.64 5.59 29.61
N ALA A 23 -3.55 4.57 30.45
CA ALA A 23 -2.54 3.51 30.30
C ALA A 23 -2.79 2.68 29.03
N GLY A 24 -4.05 2.42 28.70
CA GLY A 24 -4.43 1.73 27.47
C GLY A 24 -4.12 2.55 26.20
N ALA A 25 -4.34 3.85 26.23
CA ALA A 25 -4.02 4.77 25.13
C ALA A 25 -2.51 4.88 24.93
N ARG A 26 -1.72 5.11 25.99
CA ARG A 26 -0.26 5.18 25.94
C ARG A 26 0.34 3.90 25.32
N ARG A 27 -0.15 2.73 25.72
CA ARG A 27 0.33 1.45 25.17
C ARG A 27 0.07 1.32 23.66
N ARG A 28 -1.09 1.78 23.15
CA ARG A 28 -1.41 1.75 21.71
C ARG A 28 -0.48 2.65 20.92
N TRP A 29 -0.23 3.86 21.38
CA TRP A 29 0.69 4.80 20.74
C TRP A 29 2.14 4.32 20.81
N PHE A 30 2.55 3.70 21.91
CA PHE A 30 3.87 3.08 22.01
C PHE A 30 4.04 1.93 21.01
N THR A 31 3.02 1.07 20.87
CA THR A 31 3.04 0.01 19.84
C THR A 31 3.08 0.61 18.42
N ALA A 32 2.34 1.67 18.15
CA ALA A 32 2.37 2.37 16.87
C ALA A 32 3.75 2.97 16.57
N ALA A 33 4.41 3.58 17.56
CA ALA A 33 5.77 4.11 17.42
C ALA A 33 6.79 2.99 17.14
N ILE A 34 6.70 1.85 17.82
CA ILE A 34 7.55 0.68 17.53
C ILE A 34 7.34 0.20 16.10
N LEU A 35 6.07 0.05 15.66
CA LEU A 35 5.78 -0.37 14.29
C LEU A 35 6.35 0.60 13.26
N LEU A 36 6.20 1.91 13.48
CA LEU A 36 6.76 2.94 12.61
C LEU A 36 8.28 2.76 12.47
N VAL A 37 8.99 2.69 13.59
CA VAL A 37 10.46 2.61 13.60
C VAL A 37 10.93 1.29 12.99
N VAL A 38 10.34 0.15 13.38
CA VAL A 38 10.75 -1.17 12.89
C VAL A 38 10.56 -1.27 11.38
N VAL A 39 9.39 -0.85 10.86
CA VAL A 39 9.12 -0.92 9.42
C VAL A 39 10.04 0.02 8.66
N PHE A 40 10.20 1.26 9.10
CA PHE A 40 11.11 2.22 8.49
C PHE A 40 12.55 1.69 8.42
N VAL A 41 13.08 1.18 9.54
CA VAL A 41 14.47 0.67 9.61
C VAL A 41 14.66 -0.56 8.73
N VAL A 42 13.72 -1.48 8.70
CA VAL A 42 13.81 -2.69 7.84
C VAL A 42 13.73 -2.31 6.36
N ASP A 43 12.86 -1.38 6.01
CA ASP A 43 12.73 -0.90 4.63
C ASP A 43 14.01 -0.17 4.18
N GLU A 44 14.61 0.69 5.02
CA GLU A 44 15.90 1.35 4.77
C GLU A 44 17.07 0.38 4.68
N ALA A 45 17.08 -0.66 5.51
CA ALA A 45 18.11 -1.69 5.50
C ALA A 45 18.00 -2.62 4.28
N SER A 46 16.91 -2.58 3.52
CA SER A 46 16.72 -3.38 2.31
C SER A 46 17.50 -2.76 1.14
N PRO A 47 18.49 -3.45 0.56
CA PRO A 47 19.48 -2.84 -0.33
C PRO A 47 18.97 -2.59 -1.76
N LEU A 48 17.76 -3.06 -2.10
CA LEU A 48 17.24 -2.97 -3.45
C LEU A 48 16.42 -1.71 -3.65
N GLY A 49 16.81 -0.86 -4.61
CA GLY A 49 16.00 0.22 -5.16
C GLY A 49 15.51 -0.15 -6.56
N MET A 50 14.36 0.35 -6.95
CA MET A 50 13.75 0.12 -8.26
C MET A 50 13.46 1.47 -8.91
N THR A 51 13.76 1.64 -10.20
CA THR A 51 13.75 2.96 -10.83
C THR A 51 12.88 3.11 -12.08
N ALA A 52 12.10 2.15 -12.51
CA ALA A 52 11.31 2.23 -13.76
C ALA A 52 10.49 3.54 -13.90
N ASP A 53 9.18 3.50 -13.68
CA ASP A 53 8.29 4.67 -13.83
C ASP A 53 8.64 5.82 -12.88
N SER A 54 9.33 5.55 -11.76
CA SER A 54 9.68 6.52 -10.72
C SER A 54 10.93 7.36 -11.01
N MET A 55 11.66 7.08 -12.08
CA MET A 55 12.94 7.77 -12.41
C MET A 55 12.84 9.30 -12.43
N ARG A 56 11.63 9.85 -12.59
CA ARG A 56 11.40 11.30 -12.69
C ARG A 56 10.77 11.90 -11.46
N ALA A 57 10.26 11.07 -10.58
CA ALA A 57 9.48 11.54 -9.42
C ALA A 57 10.34 12.40 -8.48
N VAL A 58 11.61 12.05 -8.25
CA VAL A 58 12.55 12.88 -7.47
C VAL A 58 12.90 14.15 -8.21
N ALA A 59 13.14 14.11 -9.52
CA ALA A 59 13.42 15.30 -10.31
C ALA A 59 12.25 16.30 -10.27
N VAL A 60 11.00 15.81 -10.30
CA VAL A 60 9.81 16.63 -10.11
C VAL A 60 9.76 17.22 -8.69
N ALA A 61 10.07 16.43 -7.65
CA ALA A 61 10.11 16.94 -6.28
C ALA A 61 11.18 18.05 -6.11
N VAL A 62 12.35 17.87 -6.70
CA VAL A 62 13.42 18.88 -6.71
C VAL A 62 12.98 20.11 -7.51
N ALA A 63 12.29 19.94 -8.64
CA ALA A 63 11.76 21.05 -9.42
C ALA A 63 10.70 21.86 -8.64
N ILE A 64 9.85 21.19 -7.87
CA ILE A 64 8.88 21.85 -6.98
C ILE A 64 9.59 22.71 -5.92
N VAL A 65 10.65 22.19 -5.29
CA VAL A 65 11.35 22.88 -4.18
C VAL A 65 12.20 24.04 -4.69
N HIS A 66 12.95 23.83 -5.78
CA HIS A 66 13.96 24.80 -6.23
C HIS A 66 13.45 25.74 -7.33
N PHE A 67 12.50 25.30 -8.15
CA PHE A 67 12.06 26.04 -9.35
C PHE A 67 10.56 26.35 -9.34
N HIS A 68 9.82 25.93 -8.30
CA HIS A 68 8.38 26.15 -8.12
C HIS A 68 7.53 25.68 -9.31
N THR A 69 7.93 24.58 -9.93
CA THR A 69 7.27 23.98 -11.10
C THR A 69 7.31 22.45 -11.01
N ILE A 70 6.41 21.78 -11.73
CA ILE A 70 6.51 20.33 -12.01
C ILE A 70 7.29 20.06 -13.31
N GLY A 71 7.69 21.12 -14.04
CA GLY A 71 8.45 21.02 -15.29
C GLY A 71 9.87 20.54 -15.07
N LEU A 72 10.40 19.78 -16.03
CA LEU A 72 11.71 19.14 -16.00
C LEU A 72 12.74 19.83 -16.91
N ASP A 73 12.49 21.05 -17.35
CA ASP A 73 13.38 21.80 -18.26
C ASP A 73 14.79 21.97 -17.71
N HIS A 74 14.95 22.14 -16.40
CA HIS A 74 16.25 22.27 -15.74
C HIS A 74 17.07 20.97 -15.77
N PHE A 75 16.42 19.85 -16.05
CA PHE A 75 17.02 18.52 -16.12
C PHE A 75 17.06 17.95 -17.56
N ARG A 76 16.92 18.80 -18.59
CA ARG A 76 16.87 18.39 -20.00
C ARG A 76 18.07 17.55 -20.45
N LEU A 77 19.24 17.79 -19.87
CA LEU A 77 20.44 17.01 -20.19
C LEU A 77 20.33 15.55 -19.79
N LEU A 78 19.53 15.24 -18.78
CA LEU A 78 19.23 13.87 -18.35
C LEU A 78 18.23 13.17 -19.27
N PHE A 79 17.46 13.96 -20.05
CA PHE A 79 16.40 13.49 -20.93
C PHE A 79 16.62 13.98 -22.36
N PRO A 80 17.71 13.56 -23.04
CA PRO A 80 18.13 14.14 -24.31
C PRO A 80 17.22 13.81 -25.49
N LYS A 81 16.34 12.83 -25.35
CA LYS A 81 15.43 12.42 -26.43
C LYS A 81 14.03 13.03 -26.22
N THR A 82 13.47 13.60 -27.28
CA THR A 82 12.12 14.20 -27.26
C THR A 82 11.00 13.19 -26.96
N HIS A 83 11.24 11.91 -27.16
CA HIS A 83 10.32 10.81 -26.84
C HIS A 83 10.93 9.87 -25.79
N PHE A 84 11.26 10.44 -24.62
CA PHE A 84 11.72 9.64 -23.51
C PHE A 84 10.53 9.05 -22.75
N TYR A 85 10.57 7.75 -22.39
CA TYR A 85 9.52 7.08 -21.63
C TYR A 85 9.11 7.87 -20.40
N GLY A 86 7.81 8.11 -20.26
CA GLY A 86 7.19 8.80 -19.11
C GLY A 86 7.40 10.32 -19.09
N LEU A 87 7.75 10.94 -20.21
CA LEU A 87 7.75 12.38 -20.40
C LEU A 87 6.68 12.78 -21.41
N SER A 88 6.09 13.97 -21.21
CA SER A 88 5.22 14.67 -22.15
C SER A 88 5.85 16.01 -22.49
N THR A 89 5.72 16.44 -23.74
CA THR A 89 6.23 17.73 -24.21
C THR A 89 5.06 18.62 -24.56
N VAL A 90 4.96 19.78 -23.89
CA VAL A 90 3.93 20.79 -24.13
C VAL A 90 4.61 22.08 -24.59
N GLY A 91 4.44 22.42 -25.86
CA GLY A 91 5.19 23.52 -26.50
C GLY A 91 6.70 23.25 -26.49
N HIS A 92 7.45 24.04 -25.73
CA HIS A 92 8.90 23.88 -25.55
C HIS A 92 9.30 23.33 -24.18
N HIS A 93 8.33 22.96 -23.33
CA HIS A 93 8.54 22.50 -21.96
C HIS A 93 8.38 21.00 -21.85
N VAL A 94 9.17 20.40 -20.97
CA VAL A 94 9.14 18.96 -20.66
C VAL A 94 8.49 18.76 -19.30
N TYR A 95 7.50 17.88 -19.24
CA TYR A 95 6.73 17.55 -18.04
C TYR A 95 6.69 16.03 -17.81
N PRO A 96 6.42 15.55 -16.60
CA PRO A 96 6.16 14.15 -16.36
C PRO A 96 4.87 13.70 -17.09
N LEU A 97 4.91 12.55 -17.75
CA LEU A 97 3.72 11.91 -18.33
C LEU A 97 2.85 11.26 -17.25
N PHE A 98 3.51 10.65 -16.26
CA PHE A 98 2.82 10.02 -15.12
C PHE A 98 2.33 11.08 -14.12
N PRO A 99 1.26 10.79 -13.36
CA PRO A 99 0.80 11.68 -12.31
C PRO A 99 1.93 12.08 -11.37
N TRP A 100 2.04 13.37 -11.14
CA TRP A 100 3.13 13.98 -10.36
C TRP A 100 2.90 13.98 -8.84
N GLY A 101 1.73 13.51 -8.39
CA GLY A 101 1.33 13.59 -6.99
C GLY A 101 2.24 12.80 -6.04
N ASP A 102 2.80 11.68 -6.48
CA ASP A 102 3.77 10.87 -5.73
C ASP A 102 5.03 11.66 -5.36
N SER A 103 5.47 12.57 -6.23
CA SER A 103 6.63 13.44 -6.01
C SER A 103 6.50 14.31 -4.76
N LEU A 104 5.27 14.66 -4.33
CA LEU A 104 5.02 15.43 -3.11
C LEU A 104 5.55 14.72 -1.85
N PHE A 105 5.60 13.39 -1.86
CA PHE A 105 6.09 12.61 -0.73
C PHE A 105 7.63 12.63 -0.62
N ALA A 106 8.33 13.00 -1.69
CA ALA A 106 9.78 13.21 -1.65
C ALA A 106 10.15 14.66 -1.21
N VAL A 107 9.25 15.65 -1.35
CA VAL A 107 9.53 17.05 -1.01
C VAL A 107 10.12 17.24 0.39
N PRO A 108 9.60 16.66 1.49
CA PRO A 108 10.21 16.81 2.82
C PRO A 108 11.66 16.31 2.87
N TRP A 109 11.94 15.23 2.14
CA TRP A 109 13.28 14.62 2.10
C TRP A 109 14.24 15.43 1.22
N VAL A 110 13.79 15.97 0.09
CA VAL A 110 14.56 16.95 -0.71
C VAL A 110 15.01 18.11 0.16
N VAL A 111 14.09 18.71 0.91
CA VAL A 111 14.42 19.81 1.85
C VAL A 111 15.40 19.34 2.93
N ALA A 112 15.22 18.15 3.50
CA ALA A 112 16.11 17.62 4.53
C ALA A 112 17.54 17.38 4.00
N TYR A 113 17.68 16.80 2.81
CA TYR A 113 18.97 16.60 2.15
C TYR A 113 19.67 17.93 1.83
N ASP A 114 18.93 18.93 1.35
CA ASP A 114 19.50 20.26 1.06
C ASP A 114 19.93 21.00 2.34
N VAL A 115 19.19 20.84 3.44
CA VAL A 115 19.60 21.36 4.74
C VAL A 115 20.86 20.64 5.22
N ALA A 116 20.93 19.32 5.13
CA ALA A 116 22.12 18.55 5.49
C ALA A 116 23.33 18.96 4.66
N HIS A 117 23.17 19.15 3.34
CA HIS A 117 24.22 19.63 2.45
C HIS A 117 24.74 21.03 2.85
N LYS A 118 23.85 21.96 3.19
CA LYS A 118 24.23 23.30 3.69
C LYS A 118 25.01 23.23 5.01
N LEU A 119 24.83 22.17 5.80
CA LEU A 119 25.58 21.89 7.02
C LEU A 119 26.88 21.11 6.76
N GLY A 120 27.24 20.87 5.49
CA GLY A 120 28.47 20.16 5.09
C GLY A 120 28.33 18.64 5.07
N VAL A 121 27.11 18.10 5.08
CA VAL A 121 26.84 16.66 5.07
C VAL A 121 26.22 16.23 3.74
N GLY A 122 26.91 15.39 2.99
CA GLY A 122 26.41 14.77 1.75
C GLY A 122 26.26 15.73 0.56
N GLU A 123 25.58 15.25 -0.48
CA GLU A 123 25.28 16.00 -1.69
C GLU A 123 23.90 16.68 -1.59
N GLY A 124 23.75 17.84 -2.26
CA GLY A 124 22.45 18.48 -2.39
C GLY A 124 21.54 17.74 -3.39
N SER A 125 20.23 17.88 -3.22
CA SER A 125 19.23 17.15 -4.00
C SER A 125 19.34 17.38 -5.52
N VAL A 126 19.70 18.59 -5.97
CA VAL A 126 19.92 18.90 -7.38
C VAL A 126 21.12 18.13 -7.95
N ALA A 127 22.21 18.00 -7.18
CA ALA A 127 23.38 17.24 -7.59
C ALA A 127 23.06 15.74 -7.69
N MET A 128 22.29 15.20 -6.74
CA MET A 128 21.83 13.81 -6.75
C MET A 128 21.02 13.49 -8.01
N VAL A 129 20.09 14.35 -8.41
CA VAL A 129 19.33 14.17 -9.64
C VAL A 129 20.25 14.22 -10.87
N ASN A 130 21.15 15.21 -10.95
CA ASN A 130 22.08 15.37 -12.08
C ASN A 130 23.07 14.21 -12.22
N SER A 131 23.44 13.57 -11.12
CA SER A 131 24.33 12.39 -11.12
C SER A 131 23.59 11.06 -11.30
N THR A 132 22.25 11.09 -11.43
CA THR A 132 21.39 9.91 -11.48
C THR A 132 21.47 8.99 -10.25
N HIS A 133 21.88 9.57 -9.11
CA HIS A 133 22.00 8.86 -7.82
C HIS A 133 20.85 9.21 -6.85
N ASP A 134 19.65 9.42 -7.35
CA ASP A 134 18.47 9.87 -6.60
C ASP A 134 17.70 8.74 -5.91
N TRP A 135 18.11 7.49 -6.12
CA TRP A 135 17.44 6.35 -5.50
C TRP A 135 17.37 6.38 -3.95
N PRO A 136 18.35 6.92 -3.19
CA PRO A 136 18.20 7.04 -1.73
C PRO A 136 17.02 7.93 -1.34
N LEU A 137 16.76 9.02 -2.09
CA LEU A 137 15.59 9.87 -1.88
C LEU A 137 14.28 9.13 -2.15
N GLN A 138 14.26 8.25 -3.15
CA GLN A 138 13.10 7.41 -3.43
C GLN A 138 12.82 6.43 -2.29
N VAL A 139 13.86 5.71 -1.84
CA VAL A 139 13.73 4.69 -0.79
C VAL A 139 13.33 5.33 0.53
N VAL A 140 14.01 6.38 1.01
CA VAL A 140 13.66 7.01 2.30
C VAL A 140 12.24 7.56 2.30
N SER A 141 11.80 8.14 1.17
CA SER A 141 10.44 8.64 1.02
C SER A 141 9.42 7.53 1.16
N MET A 142 9.64 6.40 0.48
CA MET A 142 8.70 5.29 0.45
C MET A 142 8.76 4.42 1.70
N SER A 143 9.93 4.24 2.30
CA SER A 143 10.07 3.61 3.62
C SER A 143 9.23 4.36 4.67
N ALA A 144 9.29 5.69 4.67
CA ALA A 144 8.48 6.50 5.58
C ALA A 144 6.97 6.35 5.27
N VAL A 145 6.57 6.37 4.00
CA VAL A 145 5.18 6.20 3.58
C VAL A 145 4.65 4.83 4.00
N VAL A 146 5.39 3.75 3.77
CA VAL A 146 4.97 2.39 4.13
C VAL A 146 4.93 2.21 5.65
N ALA A 147 5.89 2.78 6.38
CA ALA A 147 5.88 2.76 7.85
C ALA A 147 4.65 3.49 8.43
N VAL A 148 4.31 4.67 7.92
CA VAL A 148 3.09 5.40 8.31
C VAL A 148 1.83 4.62 7.92
N THR A 149 1.80 4.05 6.72
CA THR A 149 0.68 3.20 6.27
C THR A 149 0.48 2.02 7.22
N THR A 150 1.56 1.37 7.65
CA THR A 150 1.51 0.27 8.62
C THR A 150 0.89 0.70 9.95
N VAL A 151 1.20 1.90 10.43
CA VAL A 151 0.56 2.47 11.62
C VAL A 151 -0.93 2.71 11.40
N VAL A 152 -1.33 3.23 10.23
CA VAL A 152 -2.75 3.42 9.89
C VAL A 152 -3.47 2.07 9.84
N VAL A 153 -2.87 1.05 9.22
CA VAL A 153 -3.40 -0.34 9.18
C VAL A 153 -3.54 -0.92 10.60
N TYR A 154 -2.59 -0.67 11.49
CA TYR A 154 -2.70 -1.05 12.89
C TYR A 154 -3.94 -0.44 13.55
N PHE A 155 -4.22 0.85 13.34
CA PHE A 155 -5.41 1.51 13.88
C PHE A 155 -6.70 1.04 13.22
N ILE A 156 -6.69 0.71 11.93
CA ILE A 156 -7.80 0.04 11.24
C ILE A 156 -8.10 -1.30 11.92
N ALA A 157 -7.08 -2.14 12.12
CA ALA A 157 -7.23 -3.43 12.75
C ALA A 157 -7.70 -3.31 14.22
N LEU A 158 -7.14 -2.37 15.00
CA LEU A 158 -7.61 -2.09 16.35
C LEU A 158 -9.09 -1.75 16.42
N ARG A 159 -9.58 -1.01 15.42
CA ARG A 159 -10.97 -0.58 15.37
C ARG A 159 -11.92 -1.68 14.93
N ALA A 160 -11.53 -2.46 13.94
CA ALA A 160 -12.40 -3.45 13.32
C ALA A 160 -12.39 -4.82 14.00
N LEU A 161 -11.28 -5.19 14.67
CA LEU A 161 -11.19 -6.45 15.43
C LEU A 161 -12.03 -6.41 16.70
N THR A 162 -12.73 -7.50 16.97
CA THR A 162 -13.62 -7.66 18.13
C THR A 162 -12.99 -8.47 19.28
N ILE A 163 -11.72 -8.80 19.16
CA ILE A 163 -10.92 -9.58 20.12
C ILE A 163 -10.92 -8.92 21.51
N ARG A 164 -11.11 -9.72 22.56
CA ARG A 164 -10.99 -9.29 23.95
C ARG A 164 -9.97 -10.15 24.69
N PRO A 165 -9.27 -9.64 25.71
CA PRO A 165 -9.22 -8.25 26.18
C PRO A 165 -8.49 -7.31 25.20
N ALA A 166 -8.51 -6.00 25.46
CA ALA A 166 -7.89 -4.98 24.60
C ALA A 166 -6.40 -5.22 24.30
N ALA A 167 -5.64 -5.70 25.29
CA ALA A 167 -4.22 -6.04 25.12
C ALA A 167 -4.01 -7.16 24.08
N ARG A 168 -4.88 -8.15 24.03
CA ARG A 168 -4.85 -9.23 23.03
C ARG A 168 -5.21 -8.68 21.66
N ARG A 169 -6.24 -7.82 21.59
CA ARG A 169 -6.61 -7.13 20.34
C ARG A 169 -5.45 -6.33 19.77
N SER A 170 -4.72 -5.57 20.61
CA SER A 170 -3.55 -4.79 20.18
C SER A 170 -2.44 -5.69 19.59
N ARG A 171 -2.17 -6.86 20.18
CA ARG A 171 -1.18 -7.81 19.65
C ARG A 171 -1.60 -8.38 18.29
N TRP A 172 -2.88 -8.75 18.13
CA TRP A 172 -3.38 -9.21 16.83
C TRP A 172 -3.38 -8.11 15.78
N ALA A 173 -3.75 -6.88 16.16
CA ALA A 173 -3.69 -5.72 15.28
C ALA A 173 -2.24 -5.42 14.83
N ALA A 174 -1.26 -5.52 15.74
CA ALA A 174 0.15 -5.38 15.39
C ALA A 174 0.62 -6.50 14.46
N GLY A 175 0.19 -7.75 14.69
CA GLY A 175 0.46 -8.88 13.79
C GLY A 175 -0.11 -8.68 12.40
N VAL A 176 -1.33 -8.14 12.27
CA VAL A 176 -1.93 -7.79 10.97
C VAL A 176 -1.13 -6.68 10.29
N ALA A 177 -0.70 -5.65 11.03
CA ALA A 177 0.08 -4.55 10.49
C ALA A 177 1.47 -5.01 10.01
N LEU A 178 2.15 -5.88 10.76
CA LEU A 178 3.42 -6.47 10.35
C LEU A 178 3.28 -7.42 9.15
N ALA A 179 2.21 -8.20 9.10
CA ALA A 179 1.92 -9.03 7.93
C ALA A 179 1.63 -8.17 6.69
N PHE A 180 0.91 -7.05 6.84
CA PHE A 180 0.76 -6.06 5.77
C PHE A 180 2.12 -5.51 5.33
N ALA A 181 2.97 -5.09 6.25
CA ALA A 181 4.25 -4.47 5.93
C ALA A 181 5.22 -5.44 5.23
N PHE A 182 5.34 -6.68 5.70
CA PHE A 182 6.42 -7.58 5.29
C PHE A 182 6.00 -8.83 4.52
N ALA A 183 4.73 -9.22 4.58
CA ALA A 183 4.22 -10.40 3.89
C ALA A 183 3.30 -10.04 2.71
N THR A 184 3.46 -8.84 2.16
CA THR A 184 2.73 -8.36 0.98
C THR A 184 3.64 -7.49 0.11
N PRO A 185 3.26 -7.17 -1.14
CA PRO A 185 3.98 -6.22 -2.00
C PRO A 185 4.20 -4.81 -1.42
N ALA A 186 3.75 -4.54 -0.21
CA ALA A 186 4.11 -3.32 0.51
C ALA A 186 5.63 -3.23 0.70
N TRP A 187 6.29 -4.35 1.05
CA TRP A 187 7.75 -4.41 1.20
C TRP A 187 8.49 -4.44 -0.14
N SER A 188 8.23 -5.43 -0.98
CA SER A 188 8.99 -5.68 -2.20
C SER A 188 8.72 -4.68 -3.31
N THR A 189 7.63 -3.92 -3.24
CA THR A 189 7.21 -2.99 -4.30
C THR A 189 7.03 -1.56 -3.76
N ALA A 190 6.10 -1.34 -2.82
CA ALA A 190 5.71 0.02 -2.43
C ALA A 190 6.83 0.77 -1.70
N SER A 191 7.69 0.08 -0.93
CA SER A 191 8.79 0.71 -0.17
C SER A 191 10.09 0.85 -0.98
N ARG A 192 10.19 0.26 -2.18
CA ARG A 192 11.45 0.17 -2.93
C ARG A 192 11.65 1.26 -3.96
N SER A 193 10.63 2.02 -4.29
CA SER A 193 10.69 3.04 -5.34
C SER A 193 9.61 4.08 -5.11
N LEU A 194 9.84 5.32 -5.51
CA LEU A 194 8.85 6.41 -5.46
C LEU A 194 7.77 6.20 -6.54
N TRP A 195 7.15 5.04 -6.51
CA TRP A 195 6.00 4.71 -7.35
C TRP A 195 4.71 5.18 -6.70
N GLN A 196 3.73 5.48 -7.52
CA GLN A 196 2.40 5.90 -7.12
C GLN A 196 1.70 4.96 -6.11
N HIS A 197 2.11 3.68 -6.08
CA HIS A 197 1.54 2.65 -5.19
C HIS A 197 1.74 2.97 -3.70
N GLY A 198 2.94 3.42 -3.28
CA GLY A 198 3.21 3.77 -1.89
C GLY A 198 2.26 4.86 -1.37
N PRO A 199 2.22 6.05 -1.98
CA PRO A 199 1.27 7.09 -1.64
C PRO A 199 -0.20 6.68 -1.73
N SER A 200 -0.58 5.89 -2.74
CA SER A 200 -1.94 5.37 -2.92
C SER A 200 -2.38 4.53 -1.71
N ILE A 201 -1.59 3.51 -1.31
CA ILE A 201 -1.95 2.67 -0.15
C ILE A 201 -2.07 3.47 1.15
N LEU A 202 -1.28 4.52 1.34
CA LEU A 202 -1.41 5.42 2.48
C LEU A 202 -2.75 6.17 2.44
N CYS A 203 -3.05 6.81 1.32
CA CYS A 203 -4.28 7.56 1.14
C CYS A 203 -5.52 6.66 1.29
N LEU A 204 -5.53 5.49 0.66
CA LEU A 204 -6.61 4.51 0.78
C LEU A 204 -6.76 3.97 2.20
N SER A 205 -5.65 3.73 2.92
CA SER A 205 -5.70 3.34 4.34
C SER A 205 -6.31 4.42 5.21
N ILE A 206 -5.95 5.69 5.01
CA ILE A 206 -6.55 6.83 5.71
C ILE A 206 -8.04 6.94 5.38
N ALA A 207 -8.43 6.80 4.11
CA ALA A 207 -9.83 6.82 3.70
C ALA A 207 -10.65 5.73 4.39
N LEU A 208 -10.12 4.50 4.47
CA LEU A 208 -10.75 3.37 5.15
C LEU A 208 -10.87 3.60 6.66
N LEU A 209 -9.82 4.12 7.31
CA LEU A 209 -9.88 4.47 8.73
C LEU A 209 -10.93 5.55 9.00
N CYS A 210 -10.98 6.58 8.15
CA CYS A 210 -11.98 7.64 8.22
C CYS A 210 -13.40 7.09 8.00
N ALA A 211 -13.61 6.20 7.03
CA ALA A 211 -14.88 5.55 6.76
C ALA A 211 -15.35 4.71 7.97
N LEU A 212 -14.46 3.92 8.57
CA LEU A 212 -14.76 3.14 9.76
C LEU A 212 -15.13 4.04 10.96
N ARG A 213 -14.39 5.15 11.15
CA ARG A 213 -14.73 6.15 12.20
C ARG A 213 -16.10 6.78 11.96
N ALA A 214 -16.38 7.17 10.73
CA ALA A 214 -17.63 7.79 10.33
C ALA A 214 -18.84 6.86 10.52
N ARG A 215 -18.67 5.57 10.22
CA ARG A 215 -19.71 4.55 10.45
C ARG A 215 -20.02 4.34 11.94
N ASP A 216 -19.06 4.58 12.83
CA ASP A 216 -19.27 4.51 14.28
C ASP A 216 -19.79 5.85 14.86
N GLY A 217 -20.25 6.78 14.01
CA GLY A 217 -20.81 8.07 14.40
C GLY A 217 -19.78 9.14 14.75
N LEU A 218 -18.47 8.87 14.53
CA LEU A 218 -17.39 9.83 14.76
C LEU A 218 -17.16 10.70 13.53
N ARG A 219 -16.38 11.77 13.68
CA ARG A 219 -15.92 12.58 12.56
C ARG A 219 -15.04 11.74 11.62
N GLY A 220 -15.30 11.78 10.31
CA GLY A 220 -14.54 10.99 9.31
C GLY A 220 -14.90 11.28 7.86
N TRP A 221 -16.12 11.74 7.56
CA TRP A 221 -16.58 11.88 6.17
C TRP A 221 -15.73 12.82 5.32
N THR A 222 -15.41 14.01 5.81
CA THR A 222 -14.54 14.98 5.10
C THR A 222 -13.12 14.41 4.91
N GLY A 223 -12.55 13.79 5.97
CA GLY A 223 -11.25 13.14 5.87
C GLY A 223 -11.22 11.96 4.89
N MET A 224 -12.33 11.20 4.79
CA MET A 224 -12.48 10.16 3.78
C MET A 224 -12.42 10.77 2.37
N GLY A 225 -13.17 11.84 2.13
CA GLY A 225 -13.17 12.52 0.83
C GLY A 225 -11.80 13.08 0.46
N LEU A 226 -11.15 13.75 1.40
CA LEU A 226 -9.80 14.30 1.23
C LEU A 226 -8.79 13.19 0.84
N ALA A 227 -8.80 12.09 1.57
CA ALA A 227 -7.90 10.96 1.33
C ALA A 227 -8.19 10.26 0.00
N LEU A 228 -9.46 10.10 -0.38
CA LEU A 228 -9.86 9.55 -1.69
C LEU A 228 -9.44 10.46 -2.86
N GLY A 229 -9.58 11.76 -2.71
CA GLY A 229 -9.13 12.72 -3.72
C GLY A 229 -7.61 12.71 -3.89
N PHE A 230 -6.84 12.63 -2.79
CA PHE A 230 -5.39 12.43 -2.88
C PHE A 230 -5.03 11.07 -3.48
N ALA A 231 -5.73 9.97 -3.17
CA ALA A 231 -5.49 8.68 -3.81
C ALA A 231 -5.62 8.78 -5.33
N TYR A 232 -6.68 9.40 -5.84
CA TYR A 232 -6.86 9.64 -7.28
C TYR A 232 -5.73 10.51 -7.87
N MET A 233 -5.30 11.56 -7.17
CA MET A 233 -4.19 12.42 -7.60
C MET A 233 -2.86 11.65 -7.70
N MET A 234 -2.65 10.66 -6.81
CA MET A 234 -1.47 9.79 -6.88
C MET A 234 -1.60 8.80 -8.05
N ARG A 235 -2.80 8.20 -8.21
CA ARG A 235 -2.99 7.10 -9.13
C ARG A 235 -4.37 7.12 -9.79
N PRO A 236 -4.44 7.32 -11.12
CA PRO A 236 -5.72 7.40 -11.83
C PRO A 236 -6.62 6.15 -11.69
N THR A 237 -6.05 4.95 -11.52
CA THR A 237 -6.81 3.73 -11.31
C THR A 237 -7.61 3.73 -10.01
N ASP A 238 -7.26 4.58 -9.03
CA ASP A 238 -8.02 4.75 -7.79
C ASP A 238 -9.36 5.46 -8.00
N ALA A 239 -9.61 6.01 -9.21
CA ALA A 239 -10.94 6.47 -9.62
C ALA A 239 -12.03 5.41 -9.37
N LEU A 240 -11.69 4.13 -9.53
CA LEU A 240 -12.59 3.01 -9.25
C LEU A 240 -12.98 2.96 -7.76
N VAL A 241 -12.01 3.13 -6.88
CA VAL A 241 -12.24 3.16 -5.42
C VAL A 241 -13.08 4.37 -5.05
N VAL A 242 -12.74 5.55 -5.61
CA VAL A 242 -13.50 6.80 -5.42
C VAL A 242 -14.95 6.63 -5.86
N ALA A 243 -15.17 6.07 -7.05
CA ALA A 243 -16.51 5.88 -7.62
C ALA A 243 -17.36 4.92 -6.78
N ILE A 244 -16.82 3.75 -6.42
CA ILE A 244 -17.59 2.72 -5.69
C ILE A 244 -17.86 3.17 -4.25
N LEU A 245 -16.87 3.73 -3.54
CA LEU A 245 -17.09 4.25 -2.18
C LEU A 245 -17.95 5.52 -2.20
N GLY A 246 -17.79 6.39 -3.21
CA GLY A 246 -18.66 7.54 -3.41
C GLY A 246 -20.10 7.15 -3.64
N LEU A 247 -20.35 6.15 -4.48
CA LEU A 247 -21.68 5.58 -4.70
C LEU A 247 -22.26 4.99 -3.41
N TRP A 248 -21.48 4.24 -2.65
CA TRP A 248 -21.91 3.75 -1.34
C TRP A 248 -22.33 4.90 -0.41
N VAL A 249 -21.56 5.99 -0.35
CA VAL A 249 -21.93 7.16 0.47
C VAL A 249 -23.22 7.80 -0.02
N LEU A 250 -23.37 7.98 -1.33
CA LEU A 250 -24.58 8.56 -1.94
C LEU A 250 -25.83 7.74 -1.62
N LEU A 251 -25.73 6.42 -1.69
CA LEU A 251 -26.88 5.52 -1.46
C LEU A 251 -27.19 5.30 0.02
N ALA A 252 -26.17 5.13 0.86
CA ALA A 252 -26.35 4.77 2.26
C ALA A 252 -26.33 5.97 3.22
N HIS A 253 -25.65 7.06 2.85
CA HIS A 253 -25.41 8.23 3.69
C HIS A 253 -25.55 9.56 2.92
N PRO A 254 -26.65 9.83 2.17
CA PRO A 254 -26.74 10.95 1.23
C PRO A 254 -26.47 12.32 1.91
N ARG A 255 -26.88 12.50 3.18
CA ARG A 255 -26.60 13.72 3.95
C ARG A 255 -25.11 13.97 4.20
N GLN A 256 -24.26 12.96 4.08
CA GLN A 256 -22.82 13.05 4.28
C GLN A 256 -22.04 13.21 2.95
N ALA A 257 -22.71 12.99 1.82
CA ALA A 257 -22.10 13.07 0.49
C ALA A 257 -21.42 14.43 0.25
N LEU A 258 -22.08 15.54 0.64
CA LEU A 258 -21.50 16.88 0.53
C LEU A 258 -20.19 17.03 1.31
N ARG A 259 -20.05 16.40 2.48
CA ARG A 259 -18.80 16.43 3.26
C ARG A 259 -17.68 15.64 2.59
N VAL A 260 -18.01 14.50 1.97
CA VAL A 260 -17.04 13.70 1.21
C VAL A 260 -16.61 14.48 -0.04
N ILE A 261 -17.56 15.07 -0.76
CA ILE A 261 -17.28 15.90 -1.94
C ILE A 261 -16.41 17.11 -1.55
N ALA A 262 -16.77 17.84 -0.49
CA ALA A 262 -15.99 18.99 -0.03
C ALA A 262 -14.55 18.60 0.37
N GLY A 263 -14.36 17.44 0.99
CA GLY A 263 -13.01 16.90 1.25
C GLY A 263 -12.25 16.60 -0.02
N GLY A 264 -12.87 15.90 -0.97
CA GLY A 264 -12.25 15.52 -2.25
C GLY A 264 -12.02 16.69 -3.21
N ALA A 265 -12.78 17.77 -3.07
CA ALA A 265 -12.62 18.97 -3.91
C ALA A 265 -11.25 19.65 -3.71
N VAL A 266 -10.62 19.53 -2.53
CA VAL A 266 -9.31 20.14 -2.27
C VAL A 266 -8.22 19.54 -3.16
N PRO A 267 -7.94 18.22 -3.12
CA PRO A 267 -6.93 17.65 -4.02
C PRO A 267 -7.34 17.71 -5.49
N ALA A 268 -8.64 17.65 -5.81
CA ALA A 268 -9.11 17.84 -7.18
C ALA A 268 -8.79 19.24 -7.71
N ALA A 269 -9.01 20.29 -6.92
CA ALA A 269 -8.68 21.67 -7.30
C ALA A 269 -7.17 21.84 -7.48
N ILE A 270 -6.35 21.24 -6.63
CA ILE A 270 -4.88 21.26 -6.78
C ILE A 270 -4.47 20.58 -8.07
N LEU A 271 -4.96 19.36 -8.33
CA LEU A 271 -4.63 18.60 -9.54
C LEU A 271 -5.02 19.37 -10.81
N VAL A 272 -6.30 19.75 -10.90
CA VAL A 272 -6.80 20.48 -12.07
C VAL A 272 -6.09 21.82 -12.25
N GLY A 273 -5.81 22.56 -11.17
CA GLY A 273 -5.11 23.83 -11.23
C GLY A 273 -3.69 23.70 -11.78
N VAL A 274 -2.94 22.70 -11.31
CA VAL A 274 -1.59 22.42 -11.81
C VAL A 274 -1.62 21.90 -13.26
N ASP A 275 -2.55 20.98 -13.57
CA ASP A 275 -2.65 20.42 -14.92
C ASP A 275 -3.05 21.48 -15.96
N LEU A 276 -3.93 22.43 -15.63
CA LEU A 276 -4.28 23.55 -16.50
C LEU A 276 -3.08 24.46 -16.77
N VAL A 277 -2.24 24.70 -15.75
CA VAL A 277 -1.05 25.55 -15.90
C VAL A 277 0.05 24.84 -16.68
N ALA A 278 0.30 23.57 -16.38
CA ALA A 278 1.43 22.82 -16.96
C ALA A 278 1.09 22.22 -18.33
N TYR A 279 -0.08 21.61 -18.46
CA TYR A 279 -0.45 20.84 -19.66
C TYR A 279 -1.52 21.53 -20.52
N HIS A 280 -2.08 22.67 -20.08
CA HIS A 280 -3.20 23.36 -20.74
C HIS A 280 -4.46 22.49 -20.94
N GLN A 281 -4.63 21.48 -20.08
CA GLN A 281 -5.77 20.55 -20.10
C GLN A 281 -6.17 20.15 -18.69
N VAL A 282 -7.43 19.69 -18.53
CA VAL A 282 -7.99 19.30 -17.22
C VAL A 282 -7.53 17.90 -16.77
N LEU A 283 -7.28 17.01 -17.73
CA LEU A 283 -6.81 15.66 -17.50
C LEU A 283 -5.32 15.57 -17.73
N THR A 284 -4.61 14.85 -16.89
CA THR A 284 -3.17 14.61 -17.06
C THR A 284 -2.88 13.95 -18.42
N PRO A 285 -1.73 14.20 -19.04
CA PRO A 285 -1.31 13.55 -20.30
C PRO A 285 -1.36 12.03 -20.25
N TYR A 286 -1.26 11.43 -19.06
CA TYR A 286 -1.42 9.99 -18.85
C TYR A 286 -2.69 9.41 -19.48
N PHE A 287 -3.80 10.16 -19.51
CA PHE A 287 -5.05 9.71 -20.12
C PHE A 287 -5.10 9.95 -21.62
N THR A 288 -4.37 10.92 -22.15
CA THR A 288 -4.46 11.33 -23.56
C THR A 288 -3.31 10.79 -24.42
N GLU A 289 -2.12 10.68 -23.87
CA GLU A 289 -0.90 10.22 -24.55
C GLU A 289 -0.43 8.86 -24.04
N GLY A 290 -0.95 8.45 -22.88
CA GLY A 290 -0.49 7.28 -22.18
C GLY A 290 -1.08 5.97 -22.70
N GLN A 291 -0.76 4.93 -22.00
CA GLN A 291 -1.03 3.53 -22.31
C GLN A 291 -2.51 3.24 -22.31
N GLY A 292 -3.13 3.34 -23.47
CA GLY A 292 -4.56 3.13 -23.66
C GLY A 292 -5.04 1.79 -23.10
N PHE A 293 -6.27 1.78 -22.61
CA PHE A 293 -7.01 0.55 -22.37
C PHE A 293 -7.21 -0.15 -23.70
N ALA A 294 -6.45 -1.20 -23.96
CA ALA A 294 -6.71 -2.12 -25.02
C ALA A 294 -7.36 -3.37 -24.39
N VAL A 295 -8.66 -3.54 -24.60
CA VAL A 295 -9.28 -4.85 -24.38
C VAL A 295 -8.66 -5.79 -25.42
N SER A 296 -7.57 -6.42 -25.03
CA SER A 296 -6.81 -7.32 -25.90
C SER A 296 -7.49 -8.70 -25.91
N GLY A 297 -7.28 -9.48 -26.97
CA GLY A 297 -7.66 -10.91 -27.03
C GLY A 297 -6.98 -11.77 -25.94
N THR A 298 -6.14 -11.18 -25.09
CA THR A 298 -5.42 -11.82 -23.98
C THR A 298 -6.11 -11.62 -22.62
N MET A 299 -7.31 -11.05 -22.54
CA MET A 299 -8.01 -10.77 -21.28
C MET A 299 -8.12 -11.99 -20.36
N ALA A 300 -8.45 -13.17 -20.90
CA ALA A 300 -8.54 -14.40 -20.11
C ALA A 300 -7.18 -14.81 -19.53
N THR A 301 -6.10 -14.68 -20.31
CA THR A 301 -4.74 -14.93 -19.87
C THR A 301 -4.31 -13.94 -18.79
N ALA A 302 -4.68 -12.65 -18.93
CA ALA A 302 -4.41 -11.61 -17.94
C ALA A 302 -5.16 -11.83 -16.63
N LEU A 303 -6.45 -12.20 -16.69
CA LEU A 303 -7.23 -12.55 -15.51
C LEU A 303 -6.60 -13.71 -14.74
N ALA A 304 -6.24 -14.78 -15.44
CA ALA A 304 -5.54 -15.90 -14.81
C ALA A 304 -4.13 -15.49 -14.32
N GLY A 305 -3.38 -14.77 -15.13
CA GLY A 305 -2.01 -14.36 -14.85
C GLY A 305 -1.87 -13.48 -13.62
N ASN A 306 -2.74 -12.52 -13.44
CA ASN A 306 -2.79 -11.66 -12.27
C ASN A 306 -3.06 -12.44 -10.96
N LEU A 307 -3.62 -13.65 -11.04
CA LEU A 307 -3.86 -14.49 -9.86
C LEU A 307 -2.82 -15.59 -9.67
N ILE A 308 -2.38 -16.28 -10.73
CA ILE A 308 -1.63 -17.53 -10.64
C ILE A 308 -0.37 -17.61 -11.53
N SER A 309 0.03 -16.53 -12.23
CA SER A 309 1.31 -16.53 -12.95
C SER A 309 2.50 -16.70 -11.99
N PRO A 310 3.52 -17.51 -12.32
CA PRO A 310 4.71 -17.64 -11.48
C PRO A 310 5.57 -16.36 -11.40
N ALA A 311 5.22 -15.33 -12.18
CA ALA A 311 5.89 -14.04 -12.16
C ALA A 311 5.03 -12.91 -11.57
N ARG A 312 3.70 -12.97 -11.67
CA ARG A 312 2.77 -11.86 -11.31
C ARG A 312 1.55 -12.30 -10.52
N GLY A 313 1.44 -13.57 -10.16
CA GLY A 313 0.24 -14.13 -9.54
C GLY A 313 0.07 -13.76 -8.08
N LEU A 314 -0.94 -12.96 -7.75
CA LEU A 314 -1.23 -12.51 -6.38
C LEU A 314 -1.31 -13.67 -5.37
N LEU A 315 -1.93 -14.79 -5.74
CA LEU A 315 -2.10 -15.94 -4.84
C LEU A 315 -0.78 -16.70 -4.59
N LEU A 316 0.18 -16.60 -5.50
CA LEU A 316 1.49 -17.22 -5.33
C LEU A 316 2.43 -16.35 -4.50
N PHE A 317 2.38 -15.03 -4.70
CA PHE A 317 3.24 -14.09 -3.97
C PHE A 317 2.71 -13.81 -2.57
N CYS A 318 1.39 -13.69 -2.41
CA CYS A 318 0.75 -13.34 -1.15
C CYS A 318 -0.50 -14.21 -0.89
N PRO A 319 -0.37 -15.53 -0.59
CA PRO A 319 -1.51 -16.41 -0.34
C PRO A 319 -2.37 -15.96 0.87
N LEU A 320 -1.85 -15.08 1.74
CA LEU A 320 -2.61 -14.49 2.84
C LEU A 320 -3.85 -13.72 2.37
N VAL A 321 -3.89 -13.26 1.11
CA VAL A 321 -5.08 -12.58 0.56
C VAL A 321 -6.32 -13.49 0.53
N LEU A 322 -6.16 -14.81 0.60
CA LEU A 322 -7.27 -15.75 0.76
C LEU A 322 -8.05 -15.53 2.06
N LEU A 323 -7.40 -14.96 3.09
CA LEU A 323 -8.10 -14.55 4.31
C LEU A 323 -9.16 -13.48 4.06
N SER A 324 -9.00 -12.66 3.01
CA SER A 324 -10.00 -11.65 2.62
C SER A 324 -11.27 -12.32 2.13
N ALA A 325 -11.16 -13.32 1.25
CA ALA A 325 -12.31 -14.10 0.79
C ALA A 325 -12.97 -14.86 1.95
N ALA A 326 -12.17 -15.49 2.81
CA ALA A 326 -12.68 -16.15 4.02
C ALA A 326 -13.40 -15.18 4.95
N GLY A 327 -12.86 -13.96 5.12
CA GLY A 327 -13.46 -12.90 5.94
C GLY A 327 -14.82 -12.43 5.39
N VAL A 328 -14.95 -12.27 4.07
CA VAL A 328 -16.23 -11.95 3.40
C VAL A 328 -17.26 -13.06 3.65
N VAL A 329 -16.88 -14.32 3.47
CA VAL A 329 -17.76 -15.49 3.73
C VAL A 329 -18.21 -15.52 5.19
N LEU A 330 -17.28 -15.35 6.13
CA LEU A 330 -17.59 -15.34 7.56
C LEU A 330 -18.49 -14.15 7.94
N ARG A 331 -18.26 -12.97 7.33
CA ARG A 331 -19.10 -11.81 7.54
C ARG A 331 -20.52 -12.05 7.03
N ARG A 332 -20.64 -12.59 5.81
CA ARG A 332 -21.94 -12.95 5.20
C ARG A 332 -22.73 -13.91 6.08
N ARG A 333 -22.08 -14.96 6.61
CA ARG A 333 -22.69 -15.96 7.49
C ARG A 333 -23.07 -15.39 8.87
N GLY A 334 -22.33 -14.40 9.36
CA GLY A 334 -22.47 -13.85 10.72
C GLY A 334 -23.44 -12.68 10.87
N GLY A 335 -24.08 -12.18 9.83
CA GLY A 335 -25.02 -11.04 9.93
C GLY A 335 -25.26 -10.32 8.60
N GLY A 336 -24.76 -10.87 7.50
CA GLY A 336 -24.92 -10.31 6.16
C GLY A 336 -23.85 -9.26 5.80
N LEU A 337 -23.85 -8.90 4.54
CA LEU A 337 -23.02 -7.83 3.98
C LEU A 337 -23.91 -6.58 3.89
N ASP A 338 -23.58 -5.56 4.65
CA ASP A 338 -24.15 -4.22 4.43
C ASP A 338 -23.50 -3.54 3.21
N GLY A 339 -24.04 -2.40 2.76
CA GLY A 339 -23.56 -1.71 1.55
C GLY A 339 -22.06 -1.37 1.59
N PHE A 340 -21.48 -1.10 2.76
CA PHE A 340 -20.04 -0.87 2.90
C PHE A 340 -19.21 -2.12 2.59
N TRP A 341 -19.61 -3.27 3.13
CA TRP A 341 -18.93 -4.53 2.87
C TRP A 341 -19.09 -5.00 1.43
N VAL A 342 -20.27 -4.71 0.82
CA VAL A 342 -20.49 -4.94 -0.61
C VAL A 342 -19.52 -4.08 -1.44
N ALA A 343 -19.42 -2.78 -1.15
CA ALA A 343 -18.50 -1.86 -1.83
C ALA A 343 -17.05 -2.32 -1.68
N LEU A 344 -16.60 -2.63 -0.45
CA LEU A 344 -15.25 -3.12 -0.20
C LEU A 344 -14.93 -4.42 -0.94
N THR A 345 -15.91 -5.31 -1.13
CA THR A 345 -15.71 -6.57 -1.87
C THR A 345 -15.70 -6.33 -3.37
N ALA A 346 -16.53 -5.42 -3.87
CA ALA A 346 -16.63 -5.10 -5.29
C ALA A 346 -15.35 -4.44 -5.82
N ILE A 347 -14.69 -3.59 -5.02
CA ILE A 347 -13.52 -2.82 -5.46
C ILE A 347 -12.36 -3.72 -5.93
N PRO A 348 -11.81 -4.66 -5.14
CA PRO A 348 -10.71 -5.49 -5.60
C PRO A 348 -11.07 -6.38 -6.79
N VAL A 349 -12.32 -6.82 -6.89
CA VAL A 349 -12.81 -7.61 -8.04
C VAL A 349 -12.85 -6.74 -9.30
N ALA A 350 -13.42 -5.54 -9.22
CA ALA A 350 -13.46 -4.61 -10.34
C ALA A 350 -12.05 -4.15 -10.74
N HIS A 351 -11.18 -3.89 -9.77
CA HIS A 351 -9.78 -3.54 -10.02
C HIS A 351 -9.04 -4.67 -10.75
N TRP A 352 -9.22 -5.92 -10.33
CA TRP A 352 -8.66 -7.08 -11.02
C TRP A 352 -9.08 -7.14 -12.50
N VAL A 353 -10.36 -6.88 -12.79
CA VAL A 353 -10.86 -6.81 -14.16
C VAL A 353 -10.20 -5.67 -14.94
N VAL A 354 -10.11 -4.47 -14.33
CA VAL A 354 -9.53 -3.29 -14.97
C VAL A 354 -8.04 -3.49 -15.30
N ILE A 355 -7.23 -3.97 -14.35
CA ILE A 355 -5.80 -4.20 -14.61
C ILE A 355 -5.57 -5.34 -15.62
N SER A 356 -6.49 -6.28 -15.71
CA SER A 356 -6.42 -7.36 -16.71
C SER A 356 -6.81 -6.89 -18.13
N ALA A 357 -7.42 -5.71 -18.25
CA ALA A 357 -7.68 -5.07 -19.53
C ALA A 357 -6.50 -4.23 -20.05
N PHE A 358 -5.43 -4.06 -19.26
CA PHE A 358 -4.23 -3.36 -19.74
C PHE A 358 -3.49 -4.20 -20.79
N LYS A 359 -2.92 -3.52 -21.80
CA LYS A 359 -2.08 -4.18 -22.81
C LYS A 359 -0.90 -4.93 -22.14
N HIS A 360 -0.23 -4.27 -21.19
CA HIS A 360 0.84 -4.83 -20.39
C HIS A 360 0.32 -5.12 -18.97
N TRP A 361 -0.59 -6.10 -18.85
CA TRP A 361 -1.22 -6.49 -17.59
C TRP A 361 -0.21 -6.95 -16.51
N TRP A 362 1.03 -7.25 -16.91
CA TRP A 362 2.12 -7.67 -16.01
C TRP A 362 2.93 -6.50 -15.45
N ALA A 363 2.59 -5.24 -15.83
CA ALA A 363 3.21 -4.01 -15.34
C ALA A 363 4.70 -3.81 -15.70
N GLY A 364 5.16 -4.38 -16.83
CA GLY A 364 6.54 -4.21 -17.29
C GLY A 364 7.58 -4.79 -16.31
N ASP A 365 8.72 -4.11 -16.20
CA ASP A 365 9.80 -4.45 -15.28
C ASP A 365 9.40 -4.23 -13.83
N THR A 366 9.02 -5.30 -13.15
CA THR A 366 8.58 -5.26 -11.76
C THR A 366 8.78 -6.59 -11.06
N TYR A 367 8.63 -6.60 -9.74
CA TYR A 367 8.59 -7.83 -8.96
C TYR A 367 7.16 -8.13 -8.52
N GLY A 368 6.69 -9.35 -8.81
CA GLY A 368 5.41 -9.86 -8.35
C GLY A 368 4.18 -9.07 -8.82
N PRO A 369 3.07 -9.14 -8.06
CA PRO A 369 1.77 -8.58 -8.44
C PRO A 369 1.66 -7.07 -8.14
N ARG A 370 2.56 -6.26 -8.69
CA ARG A 370 2.64 -4.80 -8.48
C ARG A 370 1.28 -4.10 -8.58
N LEU A 371 0.50 -4.45 -9.62
CA LEU A 371 -0.78 -3.76 -9.87
C LEU A 371 -1.83 -4.01 -8.78
N PHE A 372 -1.69 -5.05 -7.96
CA PHE A 372 -2.56 -5.29 -6.81
C PHE A 372 -2.14 -4.56 -5.53
N THR A 373 -0.98 -3.90 -5.53
CA THR A 373 -0.48 -3.21 -4.33
C THR A 373 -1.48 -2.21 -3.77
N ASP A 374 -2.18 -1.45 -4.62
CA ASP A 374 -3.17 -0.45 -4.21
C ASP A 374 -4.35 -1.08 -3.45
N MET A 375 -4.67 -2.35 -3.71
CA MET A 375 -5.78 -3.04 -3.09
C MET A 375 -5.46 -3.62 -1.71
N LEU A 376 -4.20 -3.63 -1.28
CA LEU A 376 -3.78 -4.23 -0.01
C LEU A 376 -4.54 -3.70 1.20
N PRO A 377 -4.78 -2.39 1.39
CA PRO A 377 -5.54 -1.90 2.53
C PRO A 377 -6.99 -2.43 2.59
N LEU A 378 -7.64 -2.56 1.41
CA LEU A 378 -8.99 -3.11 1.31
C LEU A 378 -8.99 -4.61 1.64
N LEU A 379 -8.03 -5.36 1.09
CA LEU A 379 -7.87 -6.78 1.35
C LEU A 379 -7.62 -7.06 2.84
N VAL A 380 -6.84 -6.21 3.52
CA VAL A 380 -6.66 -6.30 4.98
C VAL A 380 -7.99 -6.13 5.70
N VAL A 381 -8.78 -5.09 5.40
CA VAL A 381 -10.08 -4.88 6.05
C VAL A 381 -11.01 -6.08 5.84
N LEU A 382 -11.04 -6.60 4.60
CA LEU A 382 -11.83 -7.80 4.27
C LEU A 382 -11.35 -9.06 5.02
N ALA A 383 -10.07 -9.17 5.37
CA ALA A 383 -9.51 -10.29 6.12
C ALA A 383 -9.83 -10.26 7.62
N LEU A 384 -10.12 -9.09 8.22
CA LEU A 384 -10.28 -8.95 9.67
C LEU A 384 -11.34 -9.88 10.30
N PRO A 385 -12.49 -10.20 9.66
CA PRO A 385 -13.41 -11.19 10.19
C PRO A 385 -12.80 -12.61 10.29
N ALA A 386 -11.90 -12.97 9.37
CA ALA A 386 -11.18 -14.24 9.43
C ALA A 386 -10.14 -14.22 10.55
N VAL A 387 -9.46 -13.10 10.77
CA VAL A 387 -8.52 -12.90 11.89
C VAL A 387 -9.26 -13.02 13.23
N ASP A 388 -10.43 -12.40 13.41
CA ASP A 388 -11.28 -12.59 14.60
C ASP A 388 -11.59 -14.07 14.84
N TRP A 389 -11.96 -14.80 13.79
CA TRP A 389 -12.25 -16.22 13.87
C TRP A 389 -11.01 -17.04 14.24
N LEU A 390 -9.86 -16.78 13.63
CA LEU A 390 -8.57 -17.39 13.98
C LEU A 390 -8.17 -17.10 15.42
N ALA A 391 -8.46 -15.91 15.92
CA ALA A 391 -8.27 -15.54 17.32
C ALA A 391 -9.26 -16.21 18.28
N GLY A 392 -10.24 -16.97 17.80
CA GLY A 392 -11.23 -17.68 18.61
C GLY A 392 -12.40 -16.82 19.09
N VAL A 393 -12.65 -15.71 18.43
CA VAL A 393 -13.85 -14.91 18.68
C VAL A 393 -15.05 -15.63 18.07
N ARG A 394 -15.99 -16.06 18.93
CA ARG A 394 -17.28 -16.60 18.47
C ARG A 394 -18.22 -15.43 18.25
N ARG A 395 -18.66 -15.20 17.03
CA ARG A 395 -19.75 -14.25 16.75
C ARG A 395 -21.06 -14.90 17.15
N ALA A 396 -21.76 -14.30 18.11
CA ALA A 396 -23.14 -14.66 18.40
C ALA A 396 -23.98 -14.44 17.13
N ARG A 397 -24.66 -15.48 16.63
CA ARG A 397 -25.72 -15.29 15.63
C ARG A 397 -26.74 -14.31 16.23
N ARG A 398 -27.02 -13.19 15.57
CA ARG A 398 -28.20 -12.38 15.84
C ARG A 398 -29.41 -13.19 15.38
N LEU A 399 -29.90 -14.06 16.26
CA LEU A 399 -31.21 -14.67 16.05
C LEU A 399 -32.23 -13.58 16.39
N GLY A 400 -33.08 -13.24 15.39
CA GLY A 400 -34.27 -12.44 15.65
C GLY A 400 -35.09 -13.08 16.78
N ALA A 401 -35.93 -12.28 17.46
CA ALA A 401 -36.68 -12.70 18.64
C ALA A 401 -37.47 -14.03 18.49
N HIS A 402 -37.74 -14.48 17.26
CA HIS A 402 -38.40 -15.77 16.96
C HIS A 402 -37.44 -16.96 16.83
N GLY A 403 -36.13 -16.75 16.84
CA GLY A 403 -35.10 -17.84 16.69
C GLY A 403 -34.57 -18.40 18.01
N ALA A 404 -34.86 -17.76 19.14
CA ALA A 404 -34.29 -18.14 20.44
C ALA A 404 -34.74 -19.52 20.97
N ALA A 405 -35.91 -19.99 20.54
CA ALA A 405 -36.48 -21.27 21.01
C ALA A 405 -35.89 -22.49 20.26
N ARG A 406 -35.37 -22.35 19.03
CA ARG A 406 -34.81 -23.45 18.21
C ARG A 406 -33.31 -23.69 18.39
N SER A 407 -32.59 -22.81 19.09
CA SER A 407 -31.13 -22.93 19.21
C SER A 407 -30.66 -23.96 20.25
N ARG A 408 -31.55 -24.53 21.03
CA ARG A 408 -31.19 -25.57 22.07
C ARG A 408 -30.95 -26.97 21.50
N LEU A 409 -31.32 -27.23 20.24
CA LEU A 409 -31.24 -28.57 19.63
C LEU A 409 -30.34 -28.69 18.38
N GLY A 410 -29.65 -27.64 17.99
CA GLY A 410 -28.80 -27.62 16.81
C GLY A 410 -27.41 -27.04 17.09
N GLY A 411 -26.65 -27.68 17.95
CA GLY A 411 -25.21 -27.51 18.02
C GLY A 411 -24.60 -28.09 16.75
N GLU A 412 -24.56 -27.34 15.60
CA GLU A 412 -23.68 -27.66 14.50
C GLU A 412 -22.24 -27.59 15.02
N GLY A 413 -21.77 -28.76 15.48
CA GLY A 413 -20.42 -28.96 15.93
C GLY A 413 -19.43 -28.59 14.83
N HIS A 414 -18.78 -27.48 14.99
CA HIS A 414 -17.46 -27.29 14.37
C HIS A 414 -16.63 -28.48 14.85
N ARG A 415 -16.25 -29.38 13.91
CA ARG A 415 -15.33 -30.47 14.19
C ARG A 415 -14.12 -29.88 14.93
N PRO A 416 -13.79 -30.32 16.15
CA PRO A 416 -12.78 -29.71 17.01
C PRO A 416 -11.35 -29.66 16.38
N GLY A 417 -11.12 -30.39 15.27
CA GLY A 417 -9.84 -30.47 14.58
C GLY A 417 -9.57 -29.43 13.47
N THR A 418 -10.58 -28.71 12.98
CA THR A 418 -10.38 -27.87 11.77
C THR A 418 -9.65 -26.55 12.04
N ARG A 419 -9.85 -25.95 13.21
CA ARG A 419 -9.23 -24.64 13.54
C ARG A 419 -7.71 -24.70 13.70
N PRO A 420 -7.09 -25.65 14.44
CA PRO A 420 -5.63 -25.76 14.50
C PRO A 420 -4.99 -25.96 13.12
N VAL A 421 -5.61 -26.79 12.25
CA VAL A 421 -5.12 -27.00 10.88
C VAL A 421 -5.12 -25.68 10.09
N LEU A 422 -6.21 -24.90 10.15
CA LEU A 422 -6.28 -23.62 9.45
C LEU A 422 -5.30 -22.58 10.03
N ILE A 423 -5.04 -22.57 11.33
CA ILE A 423 -3.98 -21.74 11.93
C ILE A 423 -2.62 -22.17 11.38
N GLY A 424 -2.34 -23.47 11.29
CA GLY A 424 -1.11 -23.98 10.69
C GLY A 424 -0.95 -23.56 9.23
N LEU A 425 -2.00 -23.69 8.41
CA LEU A 425 -1.99 -23.26 7.01
C LEU A 425 -1.78 -21.74 6.88
N CYS A 426 -2.39 -20.93 7.74
CA CYS A 426 -2.14 -19.48 7.76
C CYS A 426 -0.70 -19.16 8.17
N GLY A 427 -0.12 -19.93 9.10
CA GLY A 427 1.29 -19.81 9.48
C GLY A 427 2.22 -20.14 8.31
N LEU A 428 1.95 -21.22 7.59
CA LEU A 428 2.71 -21.59 6.37
C LEU A 428 2.57 -20.52 5.28
N ALA A 429 1.35 -20.00 5.05
CA ALA A 429 1.11 -18.94 4.10
C ALA A 429 1.86 -17.66 4.47
N LEU A 430 1.95 -17.33 5.77
CA LEU A 430 2.72 -16.18 6.26
C LEU A 430 4.22 -16.37 6.00
N VAL A 431 4.77 -17.52 6.36
CA VAL A 431 6.20 -17.85 6.14
C VAL A 431 6.52 -17.82 4.65
N TRP A 432 5.65 -18.38 3.81
CA TRP A 432 5.82 -18.35 2.36
C TRP A 432 5.78 -16.92 1.82
N SER A 433 4.79 -16.11 2.20
CA SER A 433 4.70 -14.71 1.77
C SER A 433 5.94 -13.93 2.19
N LEU A 434 6.41 -14.07 3.44
CA LEU A 434 7.66 -13.44 3.90
C LEU A 434 8.87 -13.88 3.08
N PHE A 435 8.99 -15.18 2.79
CA PHE A 435 10.06 -15.73 1.95
C PHE A 435 10.05 -15.14 0.55
N VAL A 436 8.89 -14.96 -0.05
CA VAL A 436 8.75 -14.37 -1.38
C VAL A 436 9.06 -12.88 -1.35
N GLU A 437 8.47 -12.13 -0.42
CA GLU A 437 8.62 -10.67 -0.36
C GLU A 437 10.05 -10.23 0.00
N VAL A 438 10.76 -10.98 0.85
CA VAL A 438 12.16 -10.67 1.17
C VAL A 438 13.06 -10.77 -0.08
N GLN A 439 12.80 -11.70 -0.99
CA GLN A 439 13.58 -11.80 -2.23
C GLN A 439 13.39 -10.56 -3.11
N GLY A 440 12.15 -10.09 -3.29
CA GLY A 440 11.86 -8.88 -4.05
C GLY A 440 12.39 -7.60 -3.41
N ALA A 441 12.52 -7.58 -2.07
CA ALA A 441 13.04 -6.43 -1.35
C ALA A 441 14.58 -6.39 -1.26
N THR A 442 15.27 -7.55 -1.37
CA THR A 442 16.69 -7.64 -1.04
C THR A 442 17.58 -8.22 -2.13
N LEU A 443 17.03 -8.94 -3.11
CA LEU A 443 17.83 -9.67 -4.10
C LEU A 443 17.66 -9.09 -5.51
N ARG A 444 18.75 -8.52 -6.03
CA ARG A 444 18.80 -7.93 -7.39
C ARG A 444 18.40 -8.93 -8.46
N SER A 445 18.81 -10.21 -8.35
CA SER A 445 18.46 -11.25 -9.31
C SER A 445 16.95 -11.46 -9.49
N ALA A 446 16.15 -11.25 -8.44
CA ALA A 446 14.70 -11.31 -8.53
C ALA A 446 14.12 -10.17 -9.39
N TRP A 447 14.76 -9.00 -9.36
CA TRP A 447 14.45 -7.88 -10.24
C TRP A 447 14.96 -8.11 -11.68
N CYS A 448 16.24 -8.49 -11.84
CA CYS A 448 16.84 -8.73 -13.14
C CYS A 448 16.19 -9.87 -13.92
N TRP A 449 15.38 -10.70 -13.26
CA TRP A 449 14.55 -11.69 -13.94
C TRP A 449 13.73 -11.08 -15.08
N ASN A 450 13.33 -9.81 -15.00
CA ASN A 450 12.54 -9.16 -16.04
C ASN A 450 13.27 -9.10 -17.39
N ASN A 451 14.59 -8.91 -17.37
CA ASN A 451 15.43 -8.72 -18.54
C ASN A 451 16.29 -9.96 -18.88
N GLU A 452 16.46 -10.92 -17.95
CA GLU A 452 17.31 -12.09 -18.14
C GLU A 452 16.52 -13.42 -18.11
N PRO A 453 16.86 -14.39 -18.98
CA PRO A 453 17.75 -14.32 -20.15
C PRO A 453 17.10 -13.60 -21.33
N THR A 454 15.85 -13.19 -21.21
CA THR A 454 15.06 -12.49 -22.23
C THR A 454 14.21 -11.43 -21.56
N ASP A 455 14.00 -10.32 -22.26
CA ASP A 455 13.12 -9.23 -21.84
C ASP A 455 11.66 -9.72 -21.78
N VAL A 456 10.99 -9.45 -20.67
CA VAL A 456 9.60 -9.88 -20.40
C VAL A 456 8.59 -9.16 -21.30
N ASP A 457 8.87 -7.94 -21.72
CA ASP A 457 7.99 -7.15 -22.57
C ASP A 457 8.09 -7.63 -24.04
N ALA A 458 9.28 -8.04 -24.46
CA ALA A 458 9.50 -8.66 -25.77
C ALA A 458 9.02 -10.12 -25.80
N HIS A 459 9.09 -10.84 -24.69
CA HIS A 459 8.74 -12.27 -24.60
C HIS A 459 7.74 -12.55 -23.45
N PRO A 460 6.46 -12.14 -23.56
CA PRO A 460 5.46 -12.30 -22.49
C PRO A 460 5.16 -13.75 -22.08
N SER A 461 5.53 -14.75 -22.92
CA SER A 461 5.42 -16.17 -22.56
C SER A 461 6.23 -16.53 -21.31
N LYS A 462 7.29 -15.79 -21.00
CA LYS A 462 8.11 -15.91 -19.80
C LYS A 462 7.31 -15.75 -18.51
N LEU A 463 6.23 -14.98 -18.53
CA LEU A 463 5.32 -14.80 -17.40
C LEU A 463 4.71 -16.12 -16.90
N TRP A 464 4.73 -17.16 -17.74
CA TRP A 464 4.19 -18.50 -17.44
C TRP A 464 5.28 -19.57 -17.31
N ALA A 465 6.56 -19.17 -17.26
CA ALA A 465 7.68 -20.09 -17.14
C ALA A 465 7.81 -20.65 -15.71
N TRP A 466 7.12 -21.75 -15.43
CA TRP A 466 7.23 -22.46 -14.15
C TRP A 466 8.62 -23.08 -13.93
N SER A 467 9.39 -23.28 -14.98
CA SER A 467 10.79 -23.69 -14.90
C SER A 467 11.71 -22.60 -14.33
N ASP A 468 11.31 -21.32 -14.42
CA ASP A 468 12.04 -20.16 -13.90
C ASP A 468 11.09 -19.13 -13.26
N PRO A 469 10.43 -19.46 -12.15
CA PRO A 469 9.52 -18.54 -11.50
C PRO A 469 10.28 -17.40 -10.83
N GLN A 470 9.80 -16.16 -11.00
CA GLN A 470 10.45 -14.96 -10.47
C GLN A 470 10.70 -15.04 -8.96
N PHE A 471 9.75 -15.58 -8.20
CA PHE A 471 9.83 -15.70 -6.73
C PHE A 471 10.85 -16.76 -6.23
N LEU A 472 11.51 -17.51 -7.11
CA LEU A 472 12.60 -18.41 -6.75
C LEU A 472 13.95 -17.99 -7.35
N ARG A 473 13.99 -16.89 -8.10
CA ARG A 473 15.20 -16.45 -8.80
C ARG A 473 16.36 -16.17 -7.83
N GLY A 474 16.05 -15.57 -6.67
CA GLY A 474 17.04 -15.29 -5.63
C GLY A 474 17.68 -16.56 -5.05
N VAL A 475 16.88 -17.61 -4.82
CA VAL A 475 17.39 -18.90 -4.32
C VAL A 475 18.35 -19.52 -5.33
N ARG A 476 18.03 -19.46 -6.61
CA ARG A 476 18.90 -19.99 -7.68
C ARG A 476 20.23 -19.26 -7.71
N GLN A 477 20.24 -17.94 -7.57
CA GLN A 477 21.47 -17.17 -7.50
C GLN A 477 22.37 -17.62 -6.35
N VAL A 478 21.81 -17.81 -5.15
CA VAL A 478 22.57 -18.27 -3.97
C VAL A 478 23.17 -19.65 -4.19
N VAL A 479 22.41 -20.55 -4.84
CA VAL A 479 22.86 -21.94 -5.11
C VAL A 479 23.87 -22.01 -6.26
N SER A 480 23.74 -21.14 -7.28
CA SER A 480 24.60 -21.17 -8.48
C SER A 480 25.89 -20.35 -8.34
N GLY A 481 26.10 -19.67 -7.20
CA GLY A 481 27.28 -18.85 -6.93
C GLY A 481 27.18 -17.39 -7.41
N PRO A 482 28.18 -16.55 -7.05
CA PRO A 482 28.08 -15.08 -7.14
C PRO A 482 28.43 -14.56 -8.55
N ARG A 483 27.59 -14.81 -9.55
CA ARG A 483 27.82 -14.26 -10.91
C ARG A 483 27.65 -12.73 -10.98
N TYR A 484 26.97 -12.12 -10.01
CA TYR A 484 26.68 -10.68 -10.00
C TYR A 484 27.75 -9.82 -9.30
N HIS A 485 28.73 -10.40 -8.59
CA HIS A 485 29.76 -9.63 -7.87
C HIS A 485 30.95 -9.19 -8.76
N GLU A 486 31.07 -9.76 -9.98
CA GLU A 486 32.18 -9.46 -10.88
C GLU A 486 31.78 -8.51 -12.03
N LEU A 487 30.54 -7.99 -12.04
CA LEU A 487 30.08 -7.13 -13.12
C LEU A 487 30.71 -5.74 -13.00
N THR A 488 31.40 -5.34 -14.07
CA THR A 488 31.90 -3.96 -14.24
C THR A 488 30.71 -3.02 -14.56
N ARG A 489 30.93 -1.71 -14.38
CA ARG A 489 29.92 -0.67 -14.67
C ARG A 489 29.42 -0.72 -16.12
N ASP A 490 30.26 -1.19 -17.05
CA ASP A 490 29.98 -1.29 -18.50
C ASP A 490 29.19 -2.55 -18.88
N SER A 491 29.13 -3.55 -17.98
CA SER A 491 28.43 -4.82 -18.20
C SER A 491 27.04 -4.88 -17.59
N VAL A 492 26.53 -3.77 -17.04
CA VAL A 492 25.20 -3.69 -16.45
C VAL A 492 24.35 -2.59 -17.13
N ASP A 493 23.06 -2.84 -17.23
CA ASP A 493 22.09 -1.85 -17.72
C ASP A 493 21.84 -0.72 -16.69
N LEU A 494 20.95 0.20 -17.04
CA LEU A 494 20.52 1.32 -16.20
C LEU A 494 19.99 0.87 -14.81
N TYR A 495 19.55 -0.37 -14.70
CA TYR A 495 19.00 -1.00 -13.50
C TYR A 495 20.04 -1.82 -12.75
N GLY A 496 21.29 -1.87 -13.25
CA GLY A 496 22.37 -2.68 -12.69
C GLY A 496 22.18 -4.19 -12.92
N CYS A 497 21.41 -4.55 -13.96
CA CYS A 497 21.30 -5.93 -14.44
C CYS A 497 22.31 -6.20 -15.54
N PRO A 498 22.82 -7.44 -15.69
CA PRO A 498 23.75 -7.79 -16.78
C PRO A 498 23.16 -7.47 -18.15
N THR A 499 23.97 -6.89 -19.03
CA THR A 499 23.58 -6.57 -20.42
C THR A 499 23.75 -7.76 -21.38
N GLU A 500 24.49 -8.77 -20.93
CA GLU A 500 24.68 -10.02 -21.68
C GLU A 500 24.18 -11.22 -20.86
N PRO A 501 23.60 -12.25 -21.50
CA PRO A 501 23.20 -13.46 -20.82
C PRO A 501 24.44 -14.11 -20.20
N LEU A 502 24.39 -14.28 -18.88
CA LEU A 502 25.40 -15.04 -18.15
C LEU A 502 25.27 -16.51 -18.59
N GLY A 503 26.22 -16.95 -19.45
CA GLY A 503 26.30 -18.29 -20.09
C GLY A 503 26.27 -19.46 -19.08
#